data_147dcaf16da4df23fffc1d28b071fc09
#
_entry.id   147dcaf16da4df23fffc1d28b071fc09
#
_cell.length_a   1.000
_cell.length_b   1.000
_cell.length_c   1.000
_cell.angle_alpha   90.00
_cell.angle_beta   90.00
_cell.angle_gamma   90.00
#
_symmetry.space_group_name_H-M   'P 1'
#
loop_
_entity.id
_entity.type
_entity.pdbx_description
1 polymer ?
#
loop_
_entity_poly.entity_id
_entity_poly.type
_entity_poly.pdbx_seq_one_letter_code
_entity_poly.pdbx_strand_id
1 'polypeptide(L)'
;MNNQHQLAEIDNSGRAYIIYKSKKGINLYTNFSKKIILNKKNIKNFLKKKFKNKSKKTDIFIGFFGYELLNNLINVKIPRQKNINFPKGIFYKPEKIINLSNNLKYKRIKDVRNSDFKININKNSYTKIFNKFKKKIKSGETYQIKICTKYKTKSKINPL
;
A
#
# COMPACT_ATOMS: atom_id res chain seq x y z
N MET A 1 16.02 -26.23 -4.21
CA MET A 1 14.69 -26.08 -3.59
C MET A 1 13.85 -25.14 -4.44
N ASN A 2 12.64 -25.54 -4.80
CA ASN A 2 11.81 -24.75 -5.72
C ASN A 2 11.22 -23.57 -4.95
N ASN A 3 11.36 -22.34 -5.47
CA ASN A 3 10.90 -21.10 -4.83
C ASN A 3 9.39 -21.10 -4.50
N GLN A 4 8.58 -21.87 -5.24
CA GLN A 4 7.16 -22.05 -4.95
C GLN A 4 6.91 -22.83 -3.66
N HIS A 5 7.75 -23.82 -3.39
CA HIS A 5 7.68 -24.60 -2.15
C HIS A 5 8.01 -23.74 -0.92
N GLN A 6 9.03 -22.89 -1.02
CA GLN A 6 9.39 -21.94 0.06
C GLN A 6 8.29 -20.92 0.36
N LEU A 7 7.60 -20.39 -0.67
CA LEU A 7 6.47 -19.49 -0.46
C LEU A 7 5.29 -20.21 0.19
N ALA A 8 4.97 -21.42 -0.26
CA ALA A 8 3.88 -22.22 0.32
C ALA A 8 4.16 -22.58 1.79
N GLU A 9 5.40 -22.93 2.14
CA GLU A 9 5.79 -23.20 3.55
C GLU A 9 5.62 -21.97 4.44
N ILE A 10 6.01 -20.79 3.95
CA ILE A 10 5.90 -19.55 4.72
C ILE A 10 4.44 -19.17 4.91
N ASP A 11 3.63 -19.29 3.86
CA ASP A 11 2.18 -19.01 3.92
C ASP A 11 1.46 -19.96 4.88
N ASN A 12 1.72 -21.24 4.76
CA ASN A 12 1.15 -22.25 5.65
C ASN A 12 1.60 -22.10 7.12
N SER A 13 2.76 -21.49 7.36
CA SER A 13 3.24 -21.20 8.71
C SER A 13 2.54 -20.02 9.40
N GLY A 14 1.70 -19.28 8.68
CA GLY A 14 1.05 -18.05 9.17
C GLY A 14 2.00 -16.91 9.52
N ARG A 15 3.28 -17.02 9.13
CA ARG A 15 4.29 -15.99 9.41
C ARG A 15 4.14 -14.81 8.46
N ALA A 16 4.31 -13.61 9.00
CA ALA A 16 4.29 -12.40 8.17
C ALA A 16 5.50 -12.39 7.21
N TYR A 17 5.27 -11.98 5.97
CA TYR A 17 6.30 -11.79 4.96
C TYR A 17 5.98 -10.59 4.06
N ILE A 18 6.99 -10.10 3.34
CA ILE A 18 6.85 -9.03 2.35
C ILE A 18 7.54 -9.48 1.07
N ILE A 19 6.82 -9.44 -0.04
CA ILE A 19 7.37 -9.67 -1.38
C ILE A 19 7.60 -8.30 -2.04
N TYR A 20 8.81 -8.07 -2.51
CA TYR A 20 9.16 -6.87 -3.24
C TYR A 20 9.75 -7.24 -4.60
N LYS A 21 9.06 -6.81 -5.67
CA LYS A 21 9.51 -6.98 -7.05
C LYS A 21 10.20 -5.71 -7.53
N SER A 22 11.42 -5.84 -8.02
CA SER A 22 12.21 -4.78 -8.64
C SER A 22 12.65 -5.19 -10.04
N LYS A 23 13.30 -4.27 -10.76
CA LYS A 23 13.95 -4.59 -12.05
C LYS A 23 15.06 -5.65 -11.91
N LYS A 24 15.66 -5.77 -10.72
CA LYS A 24 16.77 -6.72 -10.43
C LYS A 24 16.29 -8.10 -9.97
N GLY A 25 15.00 -8.30 -9.76
CA GLY A 25 14.44 -9.56 -9.29
C GLY A 25 13.39 -9.38 -8.21
N ILE A 26 12.99 -10.50 -7.62
CA ILE A 26 11.97 -10.59 -6.58
C ILE A 26 12.64 -10.98 -5.28
N ASN A 27 12.47 -10.19 -4.24
CA ASN A 27 12.94 -10.50 -2.91
C ASN A 27 11.78 -10.79 -1.97
N LEU A 28 11.92 -11.85 -1.20
CA LEU A 28 11.04 -12.20 -0.10
C LEU A 28 11.74 -11.85 1.21
N TYR A 29 11.10 -11.05 2.03
CA TYR A 29 11.57 -10.61 3.34
C TYR A 29 10.73 -11.28 4.42
N THR A 30 11.38 -11.90 5.39
CA THR A 30 10.72 -12.64 6.46
C THR A 30 11.52 -12.57 7.75
N ASN A 31 10.99 -13.14 8.84
CA ASN A 31 11.57 -13.10 10.19
C ASN A 31 11.90 -11.66 10.61
N PHE A 32 10.86 -10.92 10.99
CA PHE A 32 11.03 -9.51 11.33
C PHE A 32 11.44 -9.33 12.79
N SER A 33 12.64 -8.77 13.04
CA SER A 33 13.13 -8.43 14.37
C SER A 33 12.49 -7.19 14.96
N LYS A 34 11.98 -6.30 14.09
CA LYS A 34 11.39 -5.04 14.54
C LYS A 34 10.23 -4.60 13.66
N LYS A 35 9.15 -4.19 14.33
CA LYS A 35 7.99 -3.53 13.71
C LYS A 35 7.92 -2.10 14.24
N ILE A 36 7.80 -1.12 13.36
CA ILE A 36 7.67 0.29 13.69
C ILE A 36 6.37 0.82 13.09
N ILE A 37 5.43 1.24 13.93
CA ILE A 37 4.22 1.94 13.49
C ILE A 37 4.51 3.44 13.61
N LEU A 38 4.40 4.16 12.50
CA LEU A 38 4.69 5.59 12.46
C LEU A 38 3.50 6.41 12.98
N ASN A 39 3.83 7.41 13.77
CA ASN A 39 2.88 8.37 14.35
C ASN A 39 3.56 9.73 14.55
N LYS A 40 2.83 10.71 15.07
CA LYS A 40 3.33 12.08 15.31
C LYS A 40 4.59 12.10 16.20
N LYS A 41 4.70 11.19 17.18
CA LYS A 41 5.82 11.19 18.14
C LYS A 41 7.13 10.68 17.55
N ASN A 42 7.08 9.70 16.64
CA ASN A 42 8.27 9.00 16.18
C ASN A 42 8.68 9.26 14.73
N ILE A 43 7.79 9.84 13.89
CA ILE A 43 8.08 10.00 12.45
C ILE A 43 9.31 10.87 12.18
N LYS A 44 9.46 12.00 12.88
CA LYS A 44 10.61 12.90 12.68
C LYS A 44 11.93 12.20 13.00
N ASN A 45 11.96 11.44 14.10
CA ASN A 45 13.15 10.67 14.50
C ASN A 45 13.43 9.51 13.53
N PHE A 46 12.38 8.86 13.02
CA PHE A 46 12.53 7.81 12.02
C PHE A 46 13.15 8.35 10.73
N LEU A 47 12.66 9.49 10.22
CA LEU A 47 13.19 10.13 9.01
C LEU A 47 14.62 10.66 9.16
N LYS A 48 14.99 11.12 10.36
CA LYS A 48 16.37 11.57 10.66
C LYS A 48 17.37 10.43 10.86
N LYS A 49 16.88 9.19 10.93
CA LYS A 49 17.74 8.04 11.17
C LYS A 49 18.70 7.82 10.01
N LYS A 50 19.99 8.04 10.26
CA LYS A 50 21.04 7.75 9.28
C LYS A 50 21.32 6.24 9.29
N PHE A 51 21.23 5.62 8.13
CA PHE A 51 21.68 4.24 7.96
C PHE A 51 23.16 4.26 7.56
N LYS A 52 24.01 3.57 8.33
CA LYS A 52 25.42 3.47 8.00
C LYS A 52 25.59 2.57 6.76
N ASN A 53 26.33 3.06 5.75
CA ASN A 53 26.53 2.37 4.47
C ASN A 53 27.31 1.03 4.53
N LYS A 54 27.78 0.61 5.70
CA LYS A 54 28.54 -0.65 5.90
C LYS A 54 27.71 -1.73 6.61
N SER A 55 26.43 -1.66 6.56
CA SER A 55 25.54 -2.56 7.26
C SER A 55 25.31 -3.87 6.47
N LYS A 56 24.94 -4.90 7.18
CA LYS A 56 24.52 -6.18 6.61
C LYS A 56 23.36 -5.94 5.63
N LYS A 57 23.19 -6.79 4.62
CA LYS A 57 22.05 -6.73 3.66
C LYS A 57 20.69 -6.64 4.35
N THR A 58 20.57 -7.17 5.57
CA THR A 58 19.36 -7.14 6.40
C THR A 58 19.17 -5.85 7.20
N ASP A 59 20.12 -4.90 7.16
CA ASP A 59 20.00 -3.65 7.93
C ASP A 59 19.18 -2.57 7.18
N ILE A 60 18.04 -3.00 6.72
CA ILE A 60 17.07 -2.20 5.99
C ILE A 60 15.73 -2.21 6.72
N PHE A 61 14.91 -1.19 6.44
CA PHE A 61 13.51 -1.17 6.84
C PHE A 61 12.62 -1.20 5.60
N ILE A 62 11.65 -2.10 5.59
CA ILE A 62 10.69 -2.25 4.51
C ILE A 62 9.31 -1.92 5.03
N GLY A 63 8.57 -1.11 4.29
CA GLY A 63 7.24 -0.70 4.69
C GLY A 63 6.71 0.40 3.78
N PHE A 64 5.78 1.17 4.31
CA PHE A 64 5.18 2.29 3.56
C PHE A 64 4.92 3.50 4.45
N PHE A 65 4.85 4.65 3.81
CA PHE A 65 4.34 5.89 4.37
C PHE A 65 2.92 6.09 3.86
N GLY A 66 1.95 6.15 4.78
CA GLY A 66 0.58 6.52 4.43
C GLY A 66 0.47 8.04 4.25
N TYR A 67 -0.43 8.45 3.38
CA TYR A 67 -0.66 9.87 3.07
C TYR A 67 -1.07 10.70 4.30
N GLU A 68 -1.77 10.07 5.25
CA GLU A 68 -2.21 10.70 6.50
C GLU A 68 -1.06 11.12 7.44
N LEU A 69 0.18 10.63 7.18
CA LEU A 69 1.36 11.11 7.92
C LEU A 69 1.67 12.57 7.63
N LEU A 70 1.22 13.13 6.52
CA LEU A 70 1.38 14.54 6.19
C LEU A 70 0.76 15.42 7.26
N ASN A 71 -0.36 15.02 7.89
CA ASN A 71 -0.96 15.74 9.02
C ASN A 71 -0.02 15.92 10.22
N ASN A 72 1.00 15.05 10.31
CA ASN A 72 1.98 15.05 11.39
C ASN A 72 3.29 15.75 11.02
N LEU A 73 3.54 15.98 9.74
CA LEU A 73 4.77 16.58 9.22
C LEU A 73 4.58 18.04 8.83
N ILE A 74 3.46 18.35 8.22
CA ILE A 74 3.08 19.68 7.77
C ILE A 74 1.69 20.00 8.34
N ASN A 75 1.40 21.28 8.52
CA ASN A 75 0.15 21.73 9.12
C ASN A 75 -1.02 21.69 8.11
N VAL A 76 -1.28 20.51 7.54
CA VAL A 76 -2.38 20.25 6.60
C VAL A 76 -3.34 19.25 7.21
N LYS A 77 -4.63 19.60 7.29
CA LYS A 77 -5.68 18.68 7.75
C LYS A 77 -6.18 17.84 6.57
N ILE A 78 -5.74 16.60 6.50
CA ILE A 78 -6.26 15.62 5.53
C ILE A 78 -7.42 14.89 6.19
N PRO A 79 -8.62 14.87 5.59
CA PRO A 79 -9.77 14.16 6.13
C PRO A 79 -9.46 12.67 6.27
N ARG A 80 -9.68 12.13 7.49
CA ARG A 80 -9.51 10.69 7.73
C ARG A 80 -10.69 9.94 7.12
N GLN A 81 -10.40 8.91 6.33
CA GLN A 81 -11.44 7.98 5.90
C GLN A 81 -11.87 7.14 7.11
N LYS A 82 -13.10 7.37 7.59
CA LYS A 82 -13.65 6.77 8.82
C LYS A 82 -13.69 5.22 8.83
N ASN A 83 -13.63 4.58 7.68
CA ASN A 83 -13.90 3.14 7.51
C ASN A 83 -12.67 2.29 7.21
N ILE A 84 -11.45 2.84 7.30
CA ILE A 84 -10.23 2.09 7.02
C ILE A 84 -9.36 2.11 8.26
N ASN A 85 -9.32 0.98 8.96
CA ASN A 85 -8.40 0.78 10.08
C ASN A 85 -7.01 0.37 9.55
N PHE A 86 -6.36 1.29 8.84
CA PHE A 86 -5.05 1.07 8.26
C PHE A 86 -4.01 1.93 8.98
N PRO A 87 -2.81 1.44 9.29
CA PRO A 87 -1.78 2.22 9.95
C PRO A 87 -1.33 3.38 9.04
N LYS A 88 -1.07 4.54 9.63
CA LYS A 88 -0.57 5.73 8.89
C LYS A 88 0.78 5.50 8.23
N GLY A 89 1.55 4.58 8.75
CA GLY A 89 2.80 4.10 8.19
C GLY A 89 3.33 2.97 9.06
N ILE A 90 3.93 1.99 8.44
CA ILE A 90 4.48 0.83 9.10
C ILE A 90 5.76 0.38 8.41
N PHE A 91 6.77 0.05 9.20
CA PHE A 91 8.03 -0.48 8.71
C PHE A 91 8.45 -1.70 9.51
N TYR A 92 9.05 -2.65 8.83
CA TYR A 92 9.59 -3.88 9.39
C TYR A 92 11.09 -3.98 9.10
N LYS A 93 11.87 -4.46 10.07
CA LYS A 93 13.27 -4.82 9.87
C LYS A 93 13.36 -6.34 9.67
N PRO A 94 13.67 -6.82 8.44
CA PRO A 94 13.80 -8.25 8.17
C PRO A 94 15.12 -8.79 8.72
N GLU A 95 15.11 -10.05 9.15
CA GLU A 95 16.32 -10.81 9.49
C GLU A 95 16.75 -11.73 8.35
N LYS A 96 15.79 -12.15 7.52
CA LYS A 96 16.04 -13.04 6.39
C LYS A 96 15.53 -12.42 5.09
N ILE A 97 16.38 -12.46 4.07
CA ILE A 97 16.08 -12.05 2.70
C ILE A 97 16.32 -13.25 1.80
N ILE A 98 15.31 -13.65 1.07
CA ILE A 98 15.36 -14.73 0.09
C ILE A 98 15.17 -14.13 -1.30
N ASN A 99 16.15 -14.34 -2.18
CA ASN A 99 15.99 -13.93 -3.57
C ASN A 99 15.21 -15.03 -4.31
N LEU A 100 14.06 -14.66 -4.85
CA LEU A 100 13.22 -15.55 -5.64
C LEU A 100 13.57 -15.38 -7.11
N SER A 101 13.64 -16.49 -7.85
CA SER A 101 13.84 -16.41 -9.29
C SER A 101 12.67 -15.66 -9.96
N ASN A 102 12.93 -15.02 -11.09
CA ASN A 102 11.92 -14.28 -11.86
C ASN A 102 10.77 -15.16 -12.40
N ASN A 103 10.87 -16.47 -12.28
CA ASN A 103 9.93 -17.48 -12.77
C ASN A 103 8.85 -17.86 -11.74
N LEU A 104 8.43 -16.94 -10.87
CA LEU A 104 7.24 -17.18 -10.08
C LEU A 104 6.03 -17.30 -11.00
N LYS A 105 5.60 -18.53 -11.25
CA LYS A 105 4.34 -18.79 -11.93
C LYS A 105 3.21 -18.44 -10.96
N TYR A 106 2.63 -17.26 -11.11
CA TYR A 106 1.39 -16.93 -10.41
C TYR A 106 0.29 -17.87 -10.94
N LYS A 107 -0.36 -18.61 -10.06
CA LYS A 107 -1.63 -19.24 -10.42
C LYS A 107 -2.56 -18.10 -10.82
N ARG A 108 -2.98 -18.03 -12.08
CA ARG A 108 -4.05 -17.12 -12.50
C ARG A 108 -5.23 -17.38 -11.55
N ILE A 109 -5.64 -16.37 -10.82
CA ILE A 109 -6.90 -16.41 -10.10
C ILE A 109 -7.95 -16.66 -11.19
N LYS A 110 -8.55 -17.85 -11.17
CA LYS A 110 -9.69 -18.15 -12.04
C LYS A 110 -10.70 -17.02 -11.84
N ASP A 111 -11.16 -16.45 -12.94
CA ASP A 111 -12.02 -15.27 -12.97
C ASP A 111 -12.94 -15.20 -11.77
N VAL A 112 -12.82 -14.14 -10.99
CA VAL A 112 -13.81 -13.77 -10.02
C VAL A 112 -15.06 -13.45 -10.83
N ARG A 113 -15.93 -14.45 -10.97
CA ARG A 113 -17.22 -14.30 -11.68
C ARG A 113 -17.88 -13.05 -11.16
N ASN A 114 -18.30 -12.20 -12.08
CA ASN A 114 -19.03 -10.96 -11.95
C ASN A 114 -19.56 -10.69 -10.53
N SER A 115 -18.73 -10.08 -9.70
CA SER A 115 -19.19 -9.55 -8.45
C SER A 115 -19.83 -8.20 -8.77
N ASP A 116 -21.07 -8.02 -8.38
CA ASP A 116 -21.77 -6.76 -8.55
C ASP A 116 -20.98 -5.62 -7.92
N PHE A 117 -20.51 -4.73 -8.76
CA PHE A 117 -19.81 -3.54 -8.30
C PHE A 117 -20.85 -2.48 -7.90
N LYS A 118 -20.78 -2.06 -6.65
CA LYS A 118 -21.56 -0.91 -6.17
C LYS A 118 -20.74 0.37 -6.37
N ILE A 119 -21.29 1.30 -7.12
CA ILE A 119 -20.69 2.61 -7.31
C ILE A 119 -21.16 3.57 -6.21
N ASN A 120 -20.27 4.41 -5.70
CA ASN A 120 -20.58 5.34 -4.61
C ASN A 120 -21.39 6.57 -5.04
N ILE A 121 -21.52 6.80 -6.34
CA ILE A 121 -22.20 7.94 -6.89
C ILE A 121 -22.99 7.53 -8.14
N ASN A 122 -24.24 7.90 -8.23
CA ASN A 122 -25.06 7.68 -9.41
C ASN A 122 -24.83 8.76 -10.50
N LYS A 123 -25.31 8.51 -11.71
CA LYS A 123 -25.16 9.41 -12.86
C LYS A 123 -25.63 10.83 -12.56
N ASN A 124 -26.80 11.00 -11.96
CA ASN A 124 -27.37 12.33 -11.69
C ASN A 124 -26.51 13.13 -10.70
N SER A 125 -26.05 12.48 -9.63
CA SER A 125 -25.16 13.10 -8.64
C SER A 125 -23.80 13.43 -9.25
N TYR A 126 -23.26 12.56 -10.11
CA TYR A 126 -22.03 12.83 -10.84
C TYR A 126 -22.17 14.07 -11.75
N THR A 127 -23.26 14.15 -12.51
CA THR A 127 -23.52 15.29 -13.41
C THR A 127 -23.65 16.61 -12.64
N LYS A 128 -24.32 16.60 -11.47
CA LYS A 128 -24.42 17.80 -10.61
C LYS A 128 -23.01 18.25 -10.14
N ILE A 129 -22.19 17.33 -9.68
CA ILE A 129 -20.81 17.61 -9.24
C ILE A 129 -19.97 18.12 -10.41
N PHE A 130 -20.04 17.45 -11.56
CA PHE A 130 -19.33 17.84 -12.77
C PHE A 130 -19.67 19.28 -13.19
N ASN A 131 -20.96 19.61 -13.27
CA ASN A 131 -21.42 20.96 -13.64
C ASN A 131 -20.97 22.02 -12.64
N LYS A 132 -20.99 21.71 -11.34
CA LYS A 132 -20.46 22.60 -10.29
C LYS A 132 -18.98 22.90 -10.52
N PHE A 133 -18.17 21.88 -10.76
CA PHE A 133 -16.74 22.06 -10.97
C PHE A 133 -16.40 22.70 -12.33
N LYS A 134 -17.18 22.40 -13.38
CA LYS A 134 -17.06 23.08 -14.66
C LYS A 134 -17.24 24.60 -14.53
N LYS A 135 -18.21 25.05 -13.71
CA LYS A 135 -18.39 26.48 -13.40
C LYS A 135 -17.17 27.08 -12.73
N LYS A 136 -16.57 26.37 -11.74
CA LYS A 136 -15.36 26.82 -11.02
C LYS A 136 -14.11 26.91 -11.92
N ILE A 137 -13.97 26.01 -12.88
CA ILE A 137 -12.91 26.12 -13.90
C ILE A 137 -13.15 27.35 -14.79
N LYS A 138 -14.40 27.57 -15.25
CA LYS A 138 -14.74 28.74 -16.09
C LYS A 138 -14.56 30.06 -15.37
N SER A 139 -14.78 30.12 -14.05
CA SER A 139 -14.56 31.32 -13.23
C SER A 139 -13.09 31.55 -12.83
N GLY A 140 -12.17 30.67 -13.26
CA GLY A 140 -10.75 30.80 -12.95
C GLY A 140 -10.36 30.40 -11.51
N GLU A 141 -11.30 29.83 -10.71
CA GLU A 141 -10.99 29.39 -9.34
C GLU A 141 -9.98 28.21 -9.33
N THR A 142 -9.94 27.43 -10.41
CA THR A 142 -8.99 26.33 -10.59
C THR A 142 -8.86 25.99 -12.07
N TYR A 143 -7.72 25.44 -12.47
CA TYR A 143 -7.46 25.06 -13.85
C TYR A 143 -7.78 23.58 -14.13
N GLN A 144 -7.82 22.73 -13.11
CA GLN A 144 -8.07 21.31 -13.25
C GLN A 144 -8.70 20.72 -11.99
N ILE A 145 -9.65 19.80 -12.17
CA ILE A 145 -10.28 19.04 -11.08
C ILE A 145 -10.40 17.58 -11.52
N LYS A 146 -10.02 16.66 -10.62
CA LYS A 146 -10.20 15.23 -10.79
C LYS A 146 -11.40 14.75 -9.97
N ILE A 147 -12.44 14.25 -10.64
CA ILE A 147 -13.59 13.62 -9.98
C ILE A 147 -13.33 12.11 -9.93
N CYS A 148 -13.21 11.55 -8.72
CA CYS A 148 -12.98 10.14 -8.52
C CYS A 148 -14.26 9.42 -8.11
N THR A 149 -14.59 8.33 -8.81
CA THR A 149 -15.66 7.40 -8.42
C THR A 149 -15.08 6.21 -7.73
N LYS A 150 -15.78 5.66 -6.73
CA LYS A 150 -15.36 4.50 -5.96
C LYS A 150 -16.28 3.32 -6.27
N TYR A 151 -15.68 2.25 -6.73
CA TYR A 151 -16.35 0.98 -6.94
C TYR A 151 -16.07 0.08 -5.73
N LYS A 152 -17.09 -0.58 -5.23
CA LYS A 152 -16.99 -1.56 -4.14
C LYS A 152 -17.56 -2.89 -4.59
N THR A 153 -16.88 -3.96 -4.30
CA THR A 153 -17.37 -5.32 -4.46
C THR A 153 -17.04 -6.14 -3.22
N LYS A 154 -17.81 -7.20 -2.97
CA LYS A 154 -17.48 -8.23 -1.99
C LYS A 154 -16.84 -9.39 -2.74
N SER A 155 -15.55 -9.57 -2.59
CA SER A 155 -14.83 -10.70 -3.17
C SER A 155 -13.91 -11.32 -2.13
N LYS A 156 -13.84 -12.65 -2.10
CA LYS A 156 -12.80 -13.38 -1.38
C LYS A 156 -11.65 -13.59 -2.35
N ILE A 157 -10.65 -12.72 -2.28
CA ILE A 157 -9.44 -12.84 -3.08
C ILE A 157 -8.36 -13.44 -2.20
N ASN A 158 -7.79 -14.58 -2.61
CA ASN A 158 -6.54 -15.04 -2.05
C ASN A 158 -5.42 -14.22 -2.72
N PRO A 159 -4.64 -13.44 -1.97
CA PRO A 159 -3.59 -12.56 -2.53
C PRO A 159 -2.37 -13.32 -3.05
N LEU A 160 -2.29 -14.67 -2.90
CA LEU A 160 -1.17 -15.51 -3.32
C LEU A 160 -1.48 -16.37 -4.52
#